data_bcb50cf59b49df65eb861b120c935504
#
_entry.id   bcb50cf59b49df65eb861b120c935504
#
_cell.length_a   1.000
_cell.length_b   1.000
_cell.length_c   1.000
_cell.angle_alpha   90.00
_cell.angle_beta   90.00
_cell.angle_gamma   90.00
#
_symmetry.space_group_name_H-M   'P 1'
#
loop_
_entity.id
_entity.type
_entity.pdbx_description
1 polymer ?
#
loop_
_entity_poly.entity_id
_entity_poly.type
_entity_poly.pdbx_seq_one_letter_code
_entity_poly.pdbx_strand_id
1 'polypeptide(L)'
;RTEDVDRFLDKVEEQLREHLKKHGFGDVKVVRRGGNTPVRTSVDIPLKKWLEHSAAEVYDKPMVIEPTALGSGPAIYFHRAWPDMPIVGVGPGNTNANHHAPNENMKLDDYKASIKHMIALMYEMEKQDRE
;
A
#
# COMPACT_ATOMS: atom_id res chain seq x y z
N ARG A 1 -0.11 -17.09 13.07
CA ARG A 1 -0.81 -16.20 12.11
C ARG A 1 -0.31 -16.31 10.68
N THR A 2 0.93 -16.73 10.44
CA THR A 2 1.40 -17.17 9.11
C THR A 2 0.63 -18.42 8.65
N GLU A 3 0.29 -19.32 9.56
CA GLU A 3 -0.51 -20.52 9.29
C GLU A 3 -1.90 -20.18 8.74
N ASP A 4 -2.52 -19.07 9.17
CA ASP A 4 -3.84 -18.66 8.68
C ASP A 4 -3.81 -18.23 7.21
N VAL A 5 -2.73 -17.56 6.77
CA VAL A 5 -2.57 -17.16 5.37
C VAL A 5 -2.29 -18.35 4.48
N ASP A 6 -1.40 -19.24 4.91
CA ASP A 6 -1.08 -20.46 4.16
C ASP A 6 -2.32 -21.33 4.00
N ARG A 7 -3.07 -21.53 5.08
CA ARG A 7 -4.35 -22.27 5.04
C ARG A 7 -5.39 -21.62 4.12
N PHE A 8 -5.45 -20.29 4.10
CA PHE A 8 -6.33 -19.56 3.17
C PHE A 8 -5.90 -19.77 1.72
N LEU A 9 -4.59 -19.68 1.45
CA LEU A 9 -4.04 -19.88 0.11
C LEU A 9 -4.21 -21.32 -0.37
N ASP A 10 -4.12 -22.32 0.51
CA ASP A 10 -4.41 -23.71 0.19
C ASP A 10 -5.85 -23.87 -0.32
N LYS A 11 -6.82 -23.25 0.37
CA LYS A 11 -8.22 -23.25 -0.07
C LYS A 11 -8.43 -22.56 -1.41
N VAL A 12 -7.78 -21.42 -1.62
CA VAL A 12 -7.85 -20.69 -2.90
C VAL A 12 -7.28 -21.54 -4.03
N GLU A 13 -6.14 -22.19 -3.80
CA GLU A 13 -5.53 -23.09 -4.79
C GLU A 13 -6.42 -24.27 -5.12
N GLU A 14 -7.01 -24.93 -4.11
CA GLU A 14 -7.96 -26.03 -4.29
C GLU A 14 -9.16 -25.59 -5.14
N GLN A 15 -9.81 -24.50 -4.77
CA GLN A 15 -10.96 -23.97 -5.51
C GLN A 15 -10.60 -23.58 -6.95
N LEU A 16 -9.41 -23.00 -7.16
CA LEU A 16 -8.94 -22.67 -8.51
C LEU A 16 -8.74 -23.93 -9.36
N ARG A 17 -8.12 -24.97 -8.80
CA ARG A 17 -7.92 -26.26 -9.50
C ARG A 17 -9.24 -26.91 -9.85
N GLU A 18 -10.20 -26.92 -8.94
CA GLU A 18 -11.55 -27.44 -9.20
C GLU A 18 -12.27 -26.66 -10.30
N HIS A 19 -12.18 -25.32 -10.24
CA HIS A 19 -12.75 -24.44 -11.25
C HIS A 19 -12.15 -24.71 -12.64
N LEU A 20 -10.83 -24.77 -12.75
CA LEU A 20 -10.13 -25.11 -13.99
C LEU A 20 -10.57 -26.45 -14.55
N LYS A 21 -10.61 -27.48 -13.72
CA LYS A 21 -11.07 -28.82 -14.12
C LYS A 21 -12.51 -28.81 -14.62
N LYS A 22 -13.40 -28.12 -13.91
CA LYS A 22 -14.82 -28.01 -14.28
C LYS A 22 -15.04 -27.34 -15.65
N HIS A 23 -14.15 -26.42 -16.01
CA HIS A 23 -14.23 -25.68 -17.28
C HIS A 23 -13.35 -26.22 -18.41
N GLY A 24 -12.81 -27.44 -18.28
CA GLY A 24 -12.03 -28.09 -19.33
C GLY A 24 -10.55 -27.69 -19.37
N PHE A 25 -10.05 -26.97 -18.36
CA PHE A 25 -8.66 -26.53 -18.26
C PHE A 25 -7.88 -27.33 -17.21
N GLY A 26 -8.19 -28.61 -17.04
CA GLY A 26 -7.56 -29.47 -16.02
C GLY A 26 -6.07 -29.75 -16.25
N ASP A 27 -5.56 -29.48 -17.43
CA ASP A 27 -4.15 -29.57 -17.84
C ASP A 27 -3.32 -28.34 -17.43
N VAL A 28 -3.97 -27.25 -17.03
CA VAL A 28 -3.28 -26.02 -16.60
C VAL A 28 -2.58 -26.25 -15.26
N LYS A 29 -1.27 -26.02 -15.24
CA LYS A 29 -0.45 -26.14 -14.04
C LYS A 29 -0.59 -24.89 -13.18
N VAL A 30 -1.16 -25.03 -12.00
CA VAL A 30 -1.19 -23.97 -10.99
C VAL A 30 0.08 -24.03 -10.14
N VAL A 31 0.82 -22.91 -10.05
CA VAL A 31 2.04 -22.79 -9.27
C VAL A 31 1.89 -21.62 -8.31
N ARG A 32 1.86 -21.90 -7.00
CA ARG A 32 1.87 -20.89 -5.97
C ARG A 32 3.29 -20.31 -5.81
N ARG A 33 3.42 -18.99 -5.91
CA ARG A 33 4.70 -18.30 -5.73
C ARG A 33 4.87 -17.65 -4.35
N GLY A 34 3.79 -17.56 -3.57
CA GLY A 34 3.78 -16.99 -2.25
C GLY A 34 2.47 -16.26 -1.94
N GLY A 35 2.45 -15.60 -0.81
CA GLY A 35 1.35 -14.75 -0.35
C GLY A 35 1.77 -13.93 0.85
N ASN A 36 1.09 -12.81 1.07
CA ASN A 36 1.33 -11.93 2.20
C ASN A 36 0.04 -11.69 2.97
N THR A 37 0.15 -11.61 4.28
CA THR A 37 -0.95 -11.15 5.13
C THR A 37 -1.24 -9.68 4.82
N PRO A 38 -2.50 -9.30 4.60
CA PRO A 38 -2.86 -7.89 4.43
C PRO A 38 -2.61 -7.12 5.72
N VAL A 39 -2.18 -5.88 5.57
CA VAL A 39 -2.04 -4.91 6.66
C VAL A 39 -2.94 -3.72 6.36
N ARG A 40 -3.63 -3.24 7.37
CA ARG A 40 -4.48 -2.05 7.27
C ARG A 40 -4.25 -1.16 8.48
N THR A 41 -3.99 0.11 8.21
CA THR A 41 -3.99 1.17 9.21
C THR A 41 -5.40 1.79 9.28
N SER A 42 -5.88 2.11 10.48
CA SER A 42 -7.10 2.89 10.65
C SER A 42 -6.95 4.27 10.01
N VAL A 43 -8.03 4.82 9.49
CA VAL A 43 -8.06 6.21 9.01
C VAL A 43 -8.21 7.21 10.17
N ASP A 44 -8.63 6.75 11.35
CA ASP A 44 -8.81 7.56 12.56
C ASP A 44 -7.54 7.52 13.41
N ILE A 45 -6.50 8.17 12.92
CA ILE A 45 -5.19 8.26 13.58
C ILE A 45 -4.65 9.70 13.51
N PRO A 46 -3.85 10.14 14.50
CA PRO A 46 -3.24 11.48 14.48
C PRO A 46 -2.44 11.76 13.22
N LEU A 47 -1.69 10.77 12.71
CA LEU A 47 -0.89 10.87 11.49
C LEU A 47 -1.69 11.37 10.27
N LYS A 48 -3.01 11.09 10.22
CA LYS A 48 -3.89 11.61 9.16
C LYS A 48 -3.88 13.14 9.10
N LYS A 49 -4.04 13.79 10.26
CA LYS A 49 -4.07 15.27 10.34
C LYS A 49 -2.73 15.87 9.92
N TRP A 50 -1.63 15.27 10.33
CA TRP A 50 -0.29 15.71 9.95
C TRP A 50 -0.05 15.60 8.44
N LEU A 51 -0.52 14.51 7.84
CA LEU A 51 -0.49 14.31 6.39
C LEU A 51 -1.34 15.34 5.66
N GLU A 52 -2.56 15.62 6.13
CA GLU A 52 -3.45 16.63 5.54
C GLU A 52 -2.83 18.04 5.63
N HIS A 53 -2.28 18.42 6.78
CA HIS A 53 -1.62 19.74 6.96
C HIS A 53 -0.37 19.86 6.08
N SER A 54 0.53 18.89 6.14
CA SER A 54 1.75 18.93 5.33
C SER A 54 1.49 18.87 3.82
N ALA A 55 0.44 18.14 3.40
CA ALA A 55 0.03 18.13 2.01
C ALA A 55 -0.54 19.47 1.56
N ALA A 56 -1.32 20.17 2.41
CA ALA A 56 -1.87 21.47 2.09
C ALA A 56 -0.79 22.56 1.92
N GLU A 57 0.38 22.40 2.55
CA GLU A 57 1.51 23.31 2.37
C GLU A 57 2.21 23.15 1.00
N VAL A 58 2.04 22.03 0.35
CA VAL A 58 2.82 21.65 -0.86
C VAL A 58 1.96 21.54 -2.10
N TYR A 59 0.72 21.08 -1.95
CA TYR A 59 -0.18 20.83 -3.08
C TYR A 59 -1.36 21.82 -3.08
N ASP A 60 -1.71 22.33 -4.24
CA ASP A 60 -2.86 23.21 -4.43
C ASP A 60 -4.21 22.46 -4.45
N LYS A 61 -4.22 21.23 -3.97
CA LYS A 61 -5.39 20.34 -4.00
C LYS A 61 -5.55 19.63 -2.66
N PRO A 62 -6.78 19.37 -2.23
CA PRO A 62 -7.00 18.57 -1.03
C PRO A 62 -6.44 17.17 -1.22
N MET A 63 -5.86 16.62 -0.15
CA MET A 63 -5.40 15.25 -0.13
C MET A 63 -6.58 14.27 -0.25
N VAL A 64 -6.42 13.28 -1.10
CA VAL A 64 -7.36 12.15 -1.20
C VAL A 64 -6.80 10.98 -0.42
N ILE A 65 -7.62 10.42 0.47
CA ILE A 65 -7.26 9.25 1.26
C ILE A 65 -7.90 8.02 0.66
N GLU A 66 -7.09 7.10 0.21
CA GLU A 66 -7.54 5.77 -0.22
C GLU A 66 -7.40 4.80 0.95
N PRO A 67 -8.50 4.33 1.56
CA PRO A 67 -8.44 3.48 2.74
C PRO A 67 -7.95 2.06 2.43
N THR A 68 -7.84 1.71 1.16
CA THR A 68 -7.39 0.39 0.71
C THR A 68 -6.57 0.53 -0.56
N ALA A 69 -5.29 0.20 -0.47
CA ALA A 69 -4.44 0.06 -1.65
C ALA A 69 -4.77 -1.24 -2.40
N LEU A 70 -4.78 -1.19 -3.74
CA LEU A 70 -5.03 -2.36 -4.60
C LEU A 70 -3.79 -3.27 -4.74
N GLY A 71 -2.63 -2.80 -4.28
CA GLY A 71 -1.37 -3.54 -4.33
C GLY A 71 -0.92 -4.05 -2.96
N SER A 72 0.11 -4.88 -2.95
CA SER A 72 0.80 -5.32 -1.75
C SER A 72 2.21 -4.77 -1.69
N GLY A 73 2.73 -4.62 -0.48
CA GLY A 73 4.08 -4.10 -0.24
C GLY A 73 4.68 -4.70 1.04
N PRO A 74 5.85 -4.24 1.47
CA PRO A 74 6.57 -4.77 2.62
C PRO A 74 5.95 -4.41 3.97
N ALA A 75 4.78 -3.76 4.02
CA ALA A 75 4.12 -3.29 5.23
C ALA A 75 3.96 -4.38 6.31
N ILE A 76 3.75 -5.64 5.90
CA ILE A 76 3.62 -6.76 6.85
C ILE A 76 4.85 -6.97 7.72
N TYR A 77 6.05 -6.71 7.22
CA TYR A 77 7.28 -6.88 7.99
C TYR A 77 7.41 -5.83 9.08
N PHE A 78 7.04 -4.58 8.78
CA PHE A 78 6.96 -3.50 9.77
C PHE A 78 5.88 -3.77 10.81
N HIS A 79 4.68 -4.17 10.39
CA HIS A 79 3.58 -4.49 11.28
C HIS A 79 3.89 -5.66 12.22
N ARG A 80 4.68 -6.65 11.78
CA ARG A 80 5.14 -7.75 12.65
C ARG A 80 6.10 -7.28 13.72
N ALA A 81 6.99 -6.35 13.40
CA ALA A 81 7.96 -5.79 14.35
C ALA A 81 7.30 -4.77 15.30
N TRP A 82 6.36 -3.99 14.80
CA TRP A 82 5.66 -2.93 15.52
C TRP A 82 4.16 -2.96 15.18
N PRO A 83 3.37 -3.82 15.87
CA PRO A 83 1.95 -4.04 15.53
C PRO A 83 1.06 -2.80 15.62
N ASP A 84 1.40 -1.87 16.52
CA ASP A 84 0.63 -0.65 16.77
C ASP A 84 1.11 0.55 15.96
N MET A 85 2.20 0.40 15.18
CA MET A 85 2.72 1.47 14.35
C MET A 85 1.82 1.69 13.12
N PRO A 86 1.28 2.90 12.93
CA PRO A 86 0.51 3.20 11.74
C PRO A 86 1.42 3.24 10.50
N ILE A 87 0.94 2.64 9.41
CA ILE A 87 1.67 2.58 8.14
C ILE A 87 0.79 3.22 7.07
N VAL A 88 1.32 4.24 6.42
CA VAL A 88 0.66 4.93 5.30
C VAL A 88 1.61 5.02 4.12
N GLY A 89 1.06 4.97 2.92
CA GLY A 89 1.82 5.17 1.68
C GLY A 89 1.56 6.57 1.14
N VAL A 90 2.61 7.30 0.84
CA VAL A 90 2.57 8.56 0.09
C VAL A 90 3.63 8.52 -1.00
N GLY A 91 3.40 9.21 -2.10
CA GLY A 91 4.39 9.20 -3.18
C GLY A 91 3.97 9.97 -4.42
N PRO A 92 4.89 10.10 -5.40
CA PRO A 92 4.72 10.93 -6.60
C PRO A 92 4.00 10.20 -7.73
N GLY A 93 3.15 9.24 -7.43
CA GLY A 93 2.40 8.49 -8.44
C GLY A 93 1.42 9.37 -9.22
N ASN A 94 1.21 9.04 -10.50
CA ASN A 94 0.17 9.66 -11.34
C ASN A 94 -0.48 8.60 -12.22
N THR A 95 -1.66 8.91 -12.77
CA THR A 95 -2.46 7.98 -13.57
C THR A 95 -1.76 7.50 -14.86
N ASN A 96 -0.79 8.27 -15.35
CA ASN A 96 -0.06 7.98 -16.60
C ASN A 96 1.35 7.42 -16.33
N ALA A 97 1.64 7.01 -15.09
CA ALA A 97 2.95 6.52 -14.71
C ALA A 97 3.30 5.15 -15.30
N ASN A 98 2.35 4.42 -15.86
CA ASN A 98 2.51 3.08 -16.40
C ASN A 98 3.14 2.10 -15.39
N HIS A 99 2.67 2.13 -14.15
CA HIS A 99 3.18 1.24 -13.10
C HIS A 99 3.20 -0.23 -13.55
N HIS A 100 4.34 -0.89 -13.37
CA HIS A 100 4.59 -2.27 -13.76
C HIS A 100 4.44 -2.55 -15.27
N ALA A 101 4.56 -1.53 -16.13
CA ALA A 101 4.43 -1.63 -17.57
C ALA A 101 5.64 -0.99 -18.30
N PRO A 102 5.81 -1.26 -19.63
CA PRO A 102 6.82 -0.57 -20.40
C PRO A 102 6.67 0.95 -20.33
N ASN A 103 7.80 1.66 -20.32
CA ASN A 103 7.86 3.12 -20.18
C ASN A 103 7.27 3.64 -18.86
N GLU A 104 7.41 2.89 -17.79
CA GLU A 104 7.12 3.40 -16.46
C GLU A 104 7.88 4.71 -16.22
N ASN A 105 7.16 5.73 -15.75
CA ASN A 105 7.68 7.08 -15.67
C ASN A 105 7.14 7.84 -14.48
N MET A 106 7.77 8.96 -14.17
CA MET A 106 7.38 9.88 -13.12
C MET A 106 7.59 11.31 -13.62
N LYS A 107 6.64 12.19 -13.33
CA LYS A 107 6.82 13.62 -13.59
C LYS A 107 7.79 14.21 -12.59
N LEU A 108 8.76 14.99 -13.07
CA LEU A 108 9.76 15.64 -12.22
C LEU A 108 9.14 16.59 -11.18
N ASP A 109 8.06 17.28 -11.54
CA ASP A 109 7.39 18.20 -10.61
C ASP A 109 6.65 17.43 -9.51
N ASP A 110 6.00 16.29 -9.83
CA ASP A 110 5.39 15.41 -8.84
C ASP A 110 6.45 14.81 -7.90
N TYR A 111 7.62 14.44 -8.43
CA TYR A 111 8.75 13.98 -7.65
C TYR A 111 9.27 15.05 -6.66
N LYS A 112 9.49 16.27 -7.15
CA LYS A 112 9.92 17.39 -6.30
C LYS A 112 8.87 17.72 -5.23
N ALA A 113 7.58 17.70 -5.59
CA ALA A 113 6.49 17.95 -4.65
C ALA A 113 6.44 16.87 -3.57
N SER A 114 6.65 15.60 -3.92
CA SER A 114 6.69 14.52 -2.94
C SER A 114 7.83 14.66 -1.93
N ILE A 115 9.01 15.11 -2.38
CA ILE A 115 10.14 15.41 -1.47
C ILE A 115 9.77 16.54 -0.50
N LYS A 116 9.19 17.64 -1.00
CA LYS A 116 8.73 18.74 -0.16
C LYS A 116 7.67 18.29 0.85
N HIS A 117 6.74 17.44 0.41
CA HIS A 117 5.72 16.89 1.30
C HIS A 117 6.32 16.05 2.42
N MET A 118 7.30 15.19 2.13
CA MET A 118 7.98 14.42 3.17
C MET A 118 8.72 15.30 4.18
N ILE A 119 9.36 16.38 3.72
CA ILE A 119 10.01 17.36 4.60
C ILE A 119 8.96 18.06 5.46
N ALA A 120 7.86 18.57 4.88
CA ALA A 120 6.78 19.23 5.61
C ALA A 120 6.15 18.30 6.66
N LEU A 121 5.94 17.01 6.30
CA LEU A 121 5.43 16.01 7.23
C LEU A 121 6.35 15.80 8.44
N MET A 122 7.67 15.72 8.22
CA MET A 122 8.63 15.60 9.32
C MET A 122 8.57 16.81 10.28
N TYR A 123 8.42 18.01 9.74
CA TYR A 123 8.24 19.21 10.56
C TYR A 123 6.90 19.21 11.31
N GLU A 124 5.81 18.75 10.70
CA GLU A 124 4.53 18.60 11.38
C GLU A 124 4.63 17.61 12.55
N MET A 125 5.28 16.46 12.35
CA MET A 125 5.49 15.46 13.41
C MET A 125 6.30 16.05 14.58
N GLU A 126 7.37 16.81 14.31
CA GLU A 126 8.20 17.45 15.35
C GLU A 126 7.42 18.48 16.19
N LYS A 127 6.51 19.26 15.57
CA LYS A 127 5.68 20.25 16.31
C LYS A 127 4.80 19.56 17.35
N GLN A 128 4.26 18.38 17.03
CA GLN A 128 3.33 17.67 17.89
C GLN A 128 4.03 16.96 19.06
N ASP A 129 5.28 16.55 18.90
CA ASP A 129 6.08 15.95 19.98
C ASP A 129 6.46 16.98 21.06
N ARG A 130 6.23 18.28 20.82
CA ARG A 130 6.53 19.39 21.75
C ARG A 130 5.32 19.92 22.53
N GLU A 131 4.12 19.49 22.18
CA GLU A 131 2.86 19.79 22.87
C GLU A 131 2.47 18.69 23.85
#